data_4714545fe32028675858acf96af82baf
#
_entry.id   4714545fe32028675858acf96af82baf
#
_cell.length_a   1.000
_cell.length_b   1.000
_cell.length_c   1.000
_cell.angle_alpha   90.00
_cell.angle_beta   90.00
_cell.angle_gamma   90.00
#
_symmetry.space_group_name_H-M   'P 1'
#
loop_
_entity.id
_entity.type
_entity.pdbx_description
1 polymer ?
#
loop_
_entity_poly.entity_id
_entity_poly.type
_entity_poly.pdbx_seq_one_letter_code
_entity_poly.pdbx_strand_id
1 'polypeptide(L)'
;MRLNVAKNQLFDNPQQGQNNLLRVCRIGKAQGLKGEVTVQIFTDEPYERFKAGNVLYTQDGEREVTIESARTFKSRWILLFEQSLNRNDAEALNGLELYTKAQSAQELEQENAWYIKDLVGLSARICENNSLGVAPREIGKVVDVIDGAQSLLKIRLSTPVGDDKTALVPFVQALVPEVNLKEKYLTLDPPGGLIPGI
;
A
#
# COMPACT_ATOMS: atom_id res chain seq x y z
N MET A 1 -8.84 -10.85 -13.15
CA MET A 1 -7.77 -9.90 -12.85
C MET A 1 -7.52 -9.92 -11.35
N ARG A 2 -6.28 -9.82 -10.87
CA ARG A 2 -6.01 -9.77 -9.42
C ARG A 2 -6.24 -8.36 -8.93
N LEU A 3 -6.93 -8.21 -7.82
CA LEU A 3 -6.97 -6.98 -7.06
C LEU A 3 -5.75 -6.96 -6.15
N ASN A 4 -5.07 -5.84 -6.06
CA ASN A 4 -3.86 -5.70 -5.28
C ASN A 4 -4.14 -4.95 -3.98
N VAL A 5 -3.53 -5.40 -2.90
CA VAL A 5 -3.50 -4.66 -1.65
C VAL A 5 -2.17 -3.91 -1.59
N ALA A 6 -2.24 -2.59 -1.55
CA ALA A 6 -1.06 -1.77 -1.40
C ALA A 6 -0.53 -1.94 0.04
N LYS A 7 0.73 -2.37 0.14
CA LYS A 7 1.40 -2.55 1.44
C LYS A 7 1.72 -1.18 2.02
N ASN A 8 1.01 -0.85 3.07
CA ASN A 8 1.31 0.32 3.88
C ASN A 8 1.81 -0.17 5.23
N GLN A 9 3.12 -0.36 5.38
CA GLN A 9 3.68 -0.52 6.72
C GLN A 9 3.68 0.84 7.39
N LEU A 10 2.59 1.13 8.08
CA LEU A 10 2.53 2.15 9.09
C LEU A 10 3.38 1.69 10.26
N PHE A 11 4.65 2.09 10.29
CA PHE A 11 5.28 2.29 11.59
C PHE A 11 4.55 3.49 12.19
N ASP A 12 3.79 3.26 13.26
CA ASP A 12 3.12 4.28 14.04
C ASP A 12 4.07 5.43 14.33
N ASN A 13 3.91 6.51 13.58
CA ASN A 13 4.49 7.80 13.93
C ASN A 13 3.31 8.73 14.22
N PRO A 14 3.06 9.11 15.49
CA PRO A 14 1.90 9.92 15.88
C PRO A 14 1.95 11.38 15.41
N GLN A 15 2.86 11.75 14.51
CA GLN A 15 2.99 13.09 13.94
C GLN A 15 2.70 13.09 12.43
N GLN A 16 1.56 12.55 12.01
CA GLN A 16 1.04 12.79 10.66
C GLN A 16 0.35 14.15 10.59
N GLY A 17 1.15 15.21 10.44
CA GLY A 17 0.69 16.51 9.97
C GLY A 17 0.52 16.45 8.45
N GLN A 18 -0.64 16.76 7.97
CA GLN A 18 -1.13 17.30 6.68
C GLN A 18 -0.48 16.89 5.33
N ASN A 19 0.69 16.24 5.27
CA ASN A 19 1.28 15.73 4.04
C ASN A 19 1.18 14.20 4.04
N ASN A 20 0.49 13.65 3.05
CA ASN A 20 0.33 12.21 2.83
C ASN A 20 1.66 11.58 2.35
N LEU A 21 2.72 11.69 3.18
CA LEU A 21 4.07 11.26 2.90
C LEU A 21 4.40 9.95 3.62
N LEU A 22 4.96 8.99 2.88
CA LEU A 22 5.42 7.70 3.38
C LEU A 22 6.94 7.70 3.47
N ARG A 23 7.50 7.39 4.63
CA ARG A 23 8.94 7.30 4.82
C ARG A 23 9.53 6.15 4.03
N VAL A 24 10.53 6.44 3.20
CA VAL A 24 11.17 5.48 2.30
C VAL A 24 12.55 5.06 2.79
N CYS A 25 13.39 6.03 3.13
CA CYS A 25 14.74 5.76 3.60
C CYS A 25 15.32 6.90 4.45
N ARG A 26 16.43 6.59 5.13
CA ARG A 26 17.30 7.57 5.77
C ARG A 26 18.67 7.52 5.13
N ILE A 27 19.20 8.67 4.74
CA ILE A 27 20.53 8.80 4.15
C ILE A 27 21.59 8.55 5.22
N GLY A 28 22.52 7.67 4.92
CA GLY A 28 23.66 7.33 5.74
C GLY A 28 24.95 8.03 5.24
N LYS A 29 26.06 7.31 5.37
CA LYS A 29 27.39 7.85 5.04
C LYS A 29 27.60 7.96 3.53
N ALA A 30 28.36 9.01 3.14
CA ALA A 30 28.89 9.14 1.78
C ALA A 30 29.71 7.92 1.37
N GLN A 31 29.55 7.49 0.12
CA GLN A 31 30.23 6.34 -0.47
C GLN A 31 31.08 6.79 -1.66
N GLY A 32 32.41 6.71 -1.52
CA GLY A 32 33.30 7.14 -2.59
C GLY A 32 33.40 8.66 -2.76
N LEU A 33 33.71 9.12 -3.97
CA LEU A 33 33.97 10.53 -4.29
C LEU A 33 32.90 11.18 -5.17
N LYS A 34 32.03 10.34 -5.79
CA LYS A 34 31.06 10.75 -6.82
C LYS A 34 29.70 11.21 -6.27
N GLY A 35 29.58 11.41 -4.98
CA GLY A 35 28.30 11.85 -4.40
C GLY A 35 27.34 10.72 -3.99
N GLU A 36 27.75 9.47 -4.16
CA GLU A 36 26.94 8.33 -3.71
C GLU A 36 26.77 8.30 -2.18
N VAL A 37 25.63 7.86 -1.70
CA VAL A 37 25.31 7.66 -0.28
C VAL A 37 24.79 6.27 -0.01
N THR A 38 25.10 5.73 1.15
CA THR A 38 24.39 4.54 1.66
C THR A 38 23.04 4.96 2.22
N VAL A 39 22.04 4.07 2.19
CA VAL A 39 20.73 4.35 2.80
C VAL A 39 20.26 3.20 3.69
N GLN A 40 19.59 3.56 4.76
CA GLN A 40 18.78 2.64 5.56
C GLN A 40 17.35 2.70 5.00
N ILE A 41 16.82 1.55 4.60
CA ILE A 41 15.49 1.45 3.99
C ILE A 41 14.40 1.25 5.04
N PHE A 42 13.22 1.83 4.76
CA PHE A 42 11.98 1.70 5.53
C PHE A 42 10.79 1.32 4.64
N THR A 43 11.05 0.94 3.39
CA THR A 43 10.04 0.52 2.43
C THR A 43 10.17 -0.96 2.10
N ASP A 44 9.08 -1.63 1.82
CA ASP A 44 9.05 -3.03 1.36
C ASP A 44 9.35 -3.16 -0.13
N GLU A 45 9.25 -2.05 -0.86
CA GLU A 45 9.38 -2.00 -2.32
C GLU A 45 10.60 -1.16 -2.77
N PRO A 46 11.83 -1.44 -2.27
CA PRO A 46 12.98 -0.60 -2.54
C PRO A 46 13.33 -0.54 -4.03
N TYR A 47 13.11 -1.62 -4.78
CA TYR A 47 13.36 -1.66 -6.22
C TYR A 47 12.44 -0.72 -7.01
N GLU A 48 11.21 -0.54 -6.57
CA GLU A 48 10.27 0.38 -7.20
C GLU A 48 10.54 1.82 -6.77
N ARG A 49 10.78 2.04 -5.48
CA ARG A 49 10.98 3.38 -4.90
C ARG A 49 12.31 4.01 -5.30
N PHE A 50 13.36 3.20 -5.55
CA PHE A 50 14.70 3.68 -5.90
C PHE A 50 15.01 3.62 -7.39
N LYS A 51 14.00 3.56 -8.26
CA LYS A 51 14.21 3.71 -9.71
C LYS A 51 14.78 5.08 -10.05
N ALA A 52 15.70 5.12 -11.01
CA ALA A 52 16.21 6.38 -11.56
C ALA A 52 15.06 7.25 -12.07
N GLY A 53 15.11 8.53 -11.79
CA GLY A 53 14.07 9.51 -12.11
C GLY A 53 12.98 9.65 -11.03
N ASN A 54 12.90 8.77 -10.04
CA ASN A 54 11.97 8.95 -8.93
C ASN A 54 12.37 10.12 -8.05
N VAL A 55 11.36 10.88 -7.61
CA VAL A 55 11.52 12.02 -6.72
C VAL A 55 11.13 11.63 -5.30
N LEU A 56 12.01 11.92 -4.35
CA LEU A 56 11.76 11.77 -2.92
C LEU A 56 11.72 13.15 -2.27
N TYR A 57 11.05 13.24 -1.13
CA TYR A 57 10.75 14.49 -0.43
C TYR A 57 11.33 14.45 0.98
N THR A 58 11.70 15.61 1.51
CA THR A 58 11.95 15.77 2.95
C THR A 58 10.63 15.66 3.73
N GLN A 59 10.70 15.46 5.04
CA GLN A 59 9.53 15.26 5.91
C GLN A 59 8.53 16.43 5.85
N ASP A 60 9.01 17.65 5.67
CA ASP A 60 8.20 18.85 5.48
C ASP A 60 7.60 18.97 4.06
N GLY A 61 8.08 18.14 3.11
CA GLY A 61 7.68 18.18 1.70
C GLY A 61 8.23 19.35 0.89
N GLU A 62 9.09 20.19 1.50
CA GLU A 62 9.59 21.42 0.86
C GLU A 62 10.77 21.16 -0.10
N ARG A 63 11.59 20.14 0.21
CA ARG A 63 12.75 19.80 -0.61
C ARG A 63 12.53 18.49 -1.36
N GLU A 64 12.80 18.54 -2.65
CA GLU A 64 12.78 17.38 -3.54
C GLU A 64 14.21 16.91 -3.84
N VAL A 65 14.41 15.60 -3.89
CA VAL A 65 15.65 14.97 -4.35
C VAL A 65 15.33 13.89 -5.37
N THR A 66 15.97 13.99 -6.53
CA THR A 66 15.77 13.06 -7.65
C THR A 66 16.84 11.97 -7.62
N ILE A 67 16.44 10.73 -7.75
CA ILE A 67 17.36 9.60 -7.82
C ILE A 67 17.95 9.53 -9.24
N GLU A 68 19.25 9.71 -9.37
CA GLU A 68 19.99 9.51 -10.61
C GLU A 68 20.26 8.03 -10.84
N SER A 69 20.72 7.33 -9.81
CA SER A 69 20.96 5.88 -9.89
C SER A 69 20.87 5.20 -8.53
N ALA A 70 20.59 3.89 -8.56
CA ALA A 70 20.51 3.05 -7.40
C ALA A 70 21.18 1.70 -7.67
N ARG A 71 21.92 1.20 -6.69
CA ARG A 71 22.56 -0.11 -6.75
C ARG A 71 22.64 -0.75 -5.37
N THR A 72 22.85 -2.06 -5.34
CA THR A 72 23.10 -2.79 -4.09
C THR A 72 24.56 -3.24 -4.03
N PHE A 73 25.17 -3.13 -2.86
CA PHE A 73 26.50 -3.65 -2.57
C PHE A 73 26.57 -4.24 -1.16
N LYS A 74 26.93 -5.51 -1.02
CA LYS A 74 26.99 -6.23 0.25
C LYS A 74 25.70 -6.03 1.10
N SER A 75 24.54 -6.25 0.48
CA SER A 75 23.21 -6.11 1.07
C SER A 75 22.84 -4.69 1.53
N ARG A 76 23.59 -3.67 1.09
CA ARG A 76 23.29 -2.26 1.34
C ARG A 76 22.87 -1.58 0.06
N TRP A 77 21.87 -0.72 0.15
CA TRP A 77 21.51 0.17 -0.94
C TRP A 77 22.42 1.38 -0.96
N ILE A 78 22.87 1.73 -2.16
CA ILE A 78 23.66 2.90 -2.47
C ILE A 78 22.89 3.68 -3.51
N LEU A 79 22.61 4.95 -3.21
CA LEU A 79 21.90 5.86 -4.10
C LEU A 79 22.83 7.00 -4.50
N LEU A 80 22.63 7.48 -5.73
CA LEU A 80 23.16 8.75 -6.21
C LEU A 80 21.96 9.63 -6.53
N PHE A 81 22.01 10.87 -6.04
CA PHE A 81 20.99 11.88 -6.31
C PHE A 81 21.55 12.93 -7.28
N GLU A 82 20.71 13.44 -8.18
CA GLU A 82 21.10 14.50 -9.14
C GLU A 82 21.71 15.73 -8.46
N GLN A 83 21.29 16.01 -7.21
CA GLN A 83 21.78 17.14 -6.40
C GLN A 83 23.09 16.84 -5.65
N SER A 84 23.63 15.62 -5.75
CA SER A 84 24.83 15.19 -5.01
C SER A 84 25.98 14.92 -5.99
N LEU A 85 26.71 15.97 -6.35
CA LEU A 85 27.74 15.89 -7.41
C LEU A 85 29.10 15.42 -6.91
N ASN A 86 29.33 15.47 -5.61
CA ASN A 86 30.60 15.13 -4.98
C ASN A 86 30.43 14.66 -3.53
N ARG A 87 31.52 14.27 -2.91
CA ARG A 87 31.51 13.75 -1.54
C ARG A 87 30.97 14.76 -0.51
N ASN A 88 31.26 16.04 -0.65
CA ASN A 88 30.82 17.06 0.32
C ASN A 88 29.30 17.21 0.28
N ASP A 89 28.72 17.17 -0.92
CA ASP A 89 27.25 17.21 -1.10
C ASP A 89 26.62 15.97 -0.45
N ALA A 90 27.21 14.78 -0.66
CA ALA A 90 26.76 13.55 -0.04
C ALA A 90 26.84 13.58 1.50
N GLU A 91 27.91 14.15 2.05
CA GLU A 91 28.06 14.33 3.50
C GLU A 91 27.04 15.30 4.08
N ALA A 92 26.68 16.35 3.34
CA ALA A 92 25.63 17.30 3.74
C ALA A 92 24.22 16.68 3.79
N LEU A 93 23.98 15.61 3.03
CA LEU A 93 22.72 14.88 3.05
C LEU A 93 22.62 13.84 4.17
N ASN A 94 23.70 13.55 4.88
CA ASN A 94 23.75 12.50 5.90
C ASN A 94 22.72 12.74 7.01
N GLY A 95 21.98 11.70 7.34
CA GLY A 95 20.95 11.71 8.38
C GLY A 95 19.57 12.19 7.90
N LEU A 96 19.47 12.74 6.66
CA LEU A 96 18.21 13.20 6.11
C LEU A 96 17.26 12.00 5.88
N GLU A 97 16.02 12.13 6.32
CA GLU A 97 14.96 11.18 6.04
C GLU A 97 14.19 11.59 4.79
N LEU A 98 13.99 10.62 3.91
CA LEU A 98 13.32 10.83 2.64
C LEU A 98 12.00 10.05 2.57
N TYR A 99 11.04 10.69 1.97
CA TYR A 99 9.65 10.28 1.88
C TYR A 99 9.20 10.25 0.42
N THR A 100 8.17 9.46 0.13
CA THR A 100 7.43 9.52 -1.13
C THR A 100 6.00 9.97 -0.86
N LYS A 101 5.36 10.58 -1.84
CA LYS A 101 3.91 10.84 -1.76
C LYS A 101 3.19 9.50 -1.75
N ALA A 102 2.28 9.30 -0.81
CA ALA A 102 1.36 8.18 -0.89
C ALA A 102 0.49 8.37 -2.14
N GLN A 103 0.31 7.31 -2.91
CA GLN A 103 -0.64 7.34 -4.02
C GLN A 103 -2.02 7.73 -3.48
N SER A 104 -2.73 8.58 -4.20
CA SER A 104 -4.10 8.93 -3.84
C SER A 104 -4.99 7.68 -3.97
N ALA A 105 -6.08 7.63 -3.21
CA ALA A 105 -7.06 6.56 -3.33
C ALA A 105 -7.58 6.42 -4.78
N GLN A 106 -7.64 7.51 -5.53
CA GLN A 106 -8.06 7.53 -6.94
C GLN A 106 -7.02 6.91 -7.88
N GLU A 107 -5.72 7.17 -7.65
CA GLU A 107 -4.64 6.54 -8.45
C GLU A 107 -4.57 5.04 -8.18
N LEU A 108 -4.71 4.63 -6.92
CA LEU A 108 -4.76 3.22 -6.55
C LEU A 108 -5.99 2.50 -7.15
N GLU A 109 -7.16 3.16 -7.15
CA GLU A 109 -8.38 2.61 -7.74
C GLU A 109 -8.21 2.36 -9.24
N GLN A 110 -7.50 3.25 -9.97
CA GLN A 110 -7.16 3.05 -11.39
C GLN A 110 -6.22 1.85 -11.61
N GLU A 111 -5.34 1.57 -10.66
CA GLU A 111 -4.42 0.41 -10.68
C GLU A 111 -5.06 -0.86 -10.10
N ASN A 112 -6.35 -0.84 -9.72
CA ASN A 112 -7.02 -1.92 -8.97
C ASN A 112 -6.23 -2.31 -7.71
N ALA A 113 -5.71 -1.32 -6.99
CA ALA A 113 -4.99 -1.47 -5.74
C ALA A 113 -5.67 -0.63 -4.63
N TRP A 114 -5.65 -1.12 -3.41
CA TRP A 114 -6.23 -0.43 -2.25
C TRP A 114 -5.36 -0.61 -1.02
N TYR A 115 -5.31 0.40 -0.16
CA TYR A 115 -4.70 0.24 1.14
C TYR A 115 -5.59 -0.57 2.08
N ILE A 116 -5.00 -1.44 2.89
CA ILE A 116 -5.73 -2.25 3.89
C ILE A 116 -6.61 -1.37 4.77
N LYS A 117 -6.09 -0.23 5.23
CA LYS A 117 -6.82 0.72 6.08
C LYS A 117 -8.11 1.25 5.45
N ASP A 118 -8.14 1.37 4.11
CA ASP A 118 -9.28 1.90 3.38
C ASP A 118 -10.33 0.81 3.12
N LEU A 119 -9.92 -0.45 3.08
CA LEU A 119 -10.82 -1.60 2.95
C LEU A 119 -11.48 -1.99 4.27
N VAL A 120 -10.76 -1.85 5.39
CA VAL A 120 -11.30 -2.17 6.72
C VAL A 120 -12.41 -1.19 7.08
N GLY A 121 -13.57 -1.74 7.48
CA GLY A 121 -14.77 -0.97 7.82
C GLY A 121 -15.78 -0.83 6.69
N LEU A 122 -15.43 -1.20 5.44
CA LEU A 122 -16.37 -1.21 4.32
C LEU A 122 -17.50 -2.20 4.57
N SER A 123 -18.70 -1.83 4.16
CA SER A 123 -19.88 -2.70 4.11
C SER A 123 -19.72 -3.69 2.96
N ALA A 124 -19.89 -4.98 3.23
CA ALA A 124 -19.85 -6.04 2.24
C ALA A 124 -21.26 -6.39 1.77
N ARG A 125 -21.53 -6.26 0.48
CA ARG A 125 -22.86 -6.43 -0.12
C ARG A 125 -22.81 -7.45 -1.26
N ILE A 126 -23.80 -8.29 -1.38
CA ILE A 126 -23.99 -9.15 -2.57
C ILE A 126 -24.38 -8.23 -3.74
N CYS A 127 -23.70 -8.36 -4.88
CA CYS A 127 -24.00 -7.56 -6.07
C CYS A 127 -25.36 -7.93 -6.69
N GLU A 128 -25.94 -7.00 -7.45
CA GLU A 128 -27.26 -7.19 -8.08
C GLU A 128 -27.26 -8.36 -9.08
N ASN A 129 -26.21 -8.45 -9.89
CA ASN A 129 -26.06 -9.48 -10.92
C ASN A 129 -25.08 -10.57 -10.45
N ASN A 130 -25.33 -11.17 -9.26
CA ASN A 130 -24.45 -12.20 -8.75
C ASN A 130 -24.72 -13.57 -9.41
N SER A 131 -23.68 -14.40 -9.44
CA SER A 131 -23.69 -15.73 -10.08
C SER A 131 -24.72 -16.71 -9.49
N LEU A 132 -25.14 -16.48 -8.22
CA LEU A 132 -26.08 -17.33 -7.50
C LEU A 132 -27.54 -16.92 -7.70
N GLY A 133 -27.81 -15.74 -8.28
CA GLY A 133 -29.17 -15.22 -8.44
C GLY A 133 -29.88 -14.90 -7.12
N VAL A 134 -29.13 -14.71 -6.03
CA VAL A 134 -29.71 -14.33 -4.74
C VAL A 134 -29.94 -12.83 -4.68
N ALA A 135 -30.92 -12.40 -3.87
CA ALA A 135 -31.23 -10.97 -3.73
C ALA A 135 -30.04 -10.17 -3.19
N PRO A 136 -29.79 -8.97 -3.75
CA PRO A 136 -28.74 -8.06 -3.25
C PRO A 136 -29.02 -7.73 -1.78
N ARG A 137 -28.00 -7.84 -0.94
CA ARG A 137 -28.12 -7.49 0.48
C ARG A 137 -26.76 -7.24 1.10
N GLU A 138 -26.72 -6.47 2.16
CA GLU A 138 -25.56 -6.38 3.02
C GLU A 138 -25.42 -7.67 3.83
N ILE A 139 -24.21 -8.23 3.84
CA ILE A 139 -23.91 -9.47 4.56
C ILE A 139 -22.99 -9.26 5.75
N GLY A 140 -22.32 -8.11 5.83
CA GLY A 140 -21.41 -7.81 6.93
C GLY A 140 -20.48 -6.66 6.67
N LYS A 141 -19.37 -6.63 7.41
CA LYS A 141 -18.31 -5.61 7.26
C LYS A 141 -16.94 -6.23 7.20
N VAL A 142 -16.06 -5.64 6.39
CA VAL A 142 -14.65 -5.99 6.38
C VAL A 142 -14.04 -5.59 7.71
N VAL A 143 -13.45 -6.55 8.42
CA VAL A 143 -12.81 -6.32 9.72
C VAL A 143 -11.30 -6.44 9.65
N ASP A 144 -10.78 -7.10 8.62
CA ASP A 144 -9.35 -7.31 8.43
C ASP A 144 -9.06 -7.70 6.98
N VAL A 145 -7.81 -7.55 6.55
CA VAL A 145 -7.31 -8.08 5.28
C VAL A 145 -6.05 -8.88 5.56
N ILE A 146 -6.11 -10.17 5.29
CA ILE A 146 -4.97 -11.08 5.44
C ILE A 146 -4.14 -10.98 4.17
N ASP A 147 -2.95 -10.40 4.29
CA ASP A 147 -2.01 -10.29 3.17
C ASP A 147 -1.25 -11.61 2.97
N GLY A 148 -0.97 -11.95 1.70
CA GLY A 148 -0.27 -13.17 1.33
C GLY A 148 -0.08 -13.27 -0.18
N ALA A 149 0.21 -14.46 -0.68
CA ALA A 149 0.29 -14.72 -2.12
C ALA A 149 -1.05 -14.42 -2.83
N GLN A 150 -2.15 -14.55 -2.10
CA GLN A 150 -3.49 -14.08 -2.42
C GLN A 150 -4.05 -13.41 -1.18
N SER A 151 -4.40 -12.12 -1.30
CA SER A 151 -5.03 -11.39 -0.20
C SER A 151 -6.45 -11.87 0.04
N LEU A 152 -6.84 -11.95 1.32
CA LEU A 152 -8.18 -12.38 1.74
C LEU A 152 -8.86 -11.29 2.55
N LEU A 153 -10.07 -10.93 2.18
CA LEU A 153 -10.95 -10.09 3.00
C LEU A 153 -11.55 -10.92 4.12
N LYS A 154 -11.36 -10.51 5.37
CA LYS A 154 -12.06 -11.08 6.52
C LYS A 154 -13.30 -10.25 6.81
N ILE A 155 -14.46 -10.84 6.55
CA ILE A 155 -15.75 -10.18 6.69
C ILE A 155 -16.43 -10.71 7.94
N ARG A 156 -16.80 -9.82 8.86
CA ARG A 156 -17.67 -10.17 9.99
C ARG A 156 -19.10 -10.16 9.50
N LEU A 157 -19.77 -11.31 9.58
CA LEU A 157 -21.14 -11.48 9.14
C LEU A 157 -22.12 -10.73 10.05
N SER A 158 -23.09 -10.04 9.45
CA SER A 158 -24.20 -9.39 10.18
C SER A 158 -25.13 -10.42 10.82
N THR A 159 -25.29 -11.56 10.17
CA THR A 159 -26.05 -12.69 10.68
C THR A 159 -25.14 -13.93 10.69
N PRO A 160 -24.65 -14.34 11.87
CA PRO A 160 -23.86 -15.57 12.00
C PRO A 160 -24.66 -16.82 11.57
N VAL A 161 -23.98 -17.79 10.98
CA VAL A 161 -24.58 -19.07 10.59
C VAL A 161 -23.92 -20.17 11.42
N GLY A 162 -24.63 -20.72 12.38
CA GLY A 162 -24.06 -21.65 13.37
C GLY A 162 -22.96 -20.97 14.18
N ASP A 163 -21.77 -21.55 14.21
CA ASP A 163 -20.59 -21.01 14.88
C ASP A 163 -19.79 -20.03 14.01
N ASP A 164 -20.13 -19.90 12.72
CA ASP A 164 -19.42 -19.06 11.76
C ASP A 164 -19.85 -17.59 11.89
N LYS A 165 -18.98 -16.79 12.46
CA LYS A 165 -19.16 -15.34 12.65
C LYS A 165 -18.43 -14.50 11.58
N THR A 166 -17.55 -15.13 10.81
CA THR A 166 -16.71 -14.47 9.79
C THR A 166 -16.63 -15.33 8.53
N ALA A 167 -16.46 -14.65 7.39
CA ALA A 167 -16.14 -15.27 6.12
C ALA A 167 -14.78 -14.76 5.62
N LEU A 168 -14.04 -15.60 4.89
CA LEU A 168 -12.82 -15.25 4.20
C LEU A 168 -13.07 -15.26 2.71
N VAL A 169 -12.96 -14.11 2.07
CA VAL A 169 -13.22 -13.95 0.64
C VAL A 169 -11.94 -13.53 -0.07
N PRO A 170 -11.44 -14.29 -1.07
CA PRO A 170 -10.30 -13.88 -1.88
C PRO A 170 -10.54 -12.52 -2.52
N PHE A 171 -9.55 -11.60 -2.37
CA PHE A 171 -9.62 -10.27 -2.94
C PHE A 171 -9.22 -10.31 -4.41
N VAL A 172 -10.14 -10.72 -5.26
CA VAL A 172 -10.00 -10.81 -6.72
C VAL A 172 -11.22 -10.20 -7.39
N GLN A 173 -11.04 -9.61 -8.56
CA GLN A 173 -12.10 -8.90 -9.27
C GLN A 173 -13.32 -9.78 -9.59
N ALA A 174 -13.11 -11.09 -9.80
CA ALA A 174 -14.20 -12.03 -10.03
C ALA A 174 -15.13 -12.18 -8.82
N LEU A 175 -14.61 -12.01 -7.60
CA LEU A 175 -15.37 -12.16 -6.35
C LEU A 175 -15.70 -10.80 -5.72
N VAL A 176 -14.95 -9.74 -6.08
CA VAL A 176 -15.14 -8.37 -5.60
C VAL A 176 -15.17 -7.46 -6.82
N PRO A 177 -16.31 -7.41 -7.55
CA PRO A 177 -16.41 -6.66 -8.79
C PRO A 177 -16.29 -5.14 -8.61
N GLU A 178 -16.67 -4.61 -7.46
CA GLU A 178 -16.63 -3.18 -7.18
C GLU A 178 -16.17 -2.87 -5.76
N VAL A 179 -15.34 -1.83 -5.60
CA VAL A 179 -14.97 -1.22 -4.33
C VAL A 179 -15.27 0.27 -4.40
N ASN A 180 -16.18 0.76 -3.54
CA ASN A 180 -16.59 2.15 -3.48
C ASN A 180 -16.19 2.77 -2.14
N LEU A 181 -15.02 3.45 -2.14
CA LEU A 181 -14.50 4.09 -0.92
C LEU A 181 -15.32 5.31 -0.48
N LYS A 182 -15.99 6.01 -1.41
CA LYS A 182 -16.81 7.20 -1.11
C LYS A 182 -18.08 6.82 -0.33
N GLU A 183 -18.75 5.76 -0.80
CA GLU A 183 -19.98 5.27 -0.19
C GLU A 183 -19.74 4.19 0.86
N LYS A 184 -18.45 3.84 1.09
CA LYS A 184 -17.99 2.88 2.10
C LYS A 184 -18.58 1.49 1.97
N TYR A 185 -18.65 0.95 0.75
CA TYR A 185 -19.04 -0.43 0.52
C TYR A 185 -18.13 -1.11 -0.53
N LEU A 186 -18.19 -2.43 -0.56
CA LEU A 186 -17.74 -3.25 -1.67
C LEU A 186 -18.83 -4.27 -2.03
N THR A 187 -18.83 -4.68 -3.30
CA THR A 187 -19.75 -5.71 -3.78
C THR A 187 -19.05 -7.05 -3.89
N LEU A 188 -19.80 -8.12 -3.69
CA LEU A 188 -19.33 -9.50 -3.71
C LEU A 188 -20.16 -10.32 -4.70
N ASP A 189 -19.48 -11.16 -5.47
CA ASP A 189 -20.06 -12.22 -6.30
C ASP A 189 -19.45 -13.59 -5.92
N PRO A 190 -19.80 -14.13 -4.74
CA PRO A 190 -19.22 -15.38 -4.28
C PRO A 190 -19.83 -16.59 -4.96
N PRO A 191 -19.07 -17.67 -5.22
CA PRO A 191 -19.65 -18.97 -5.54
C PRO A 191 -20.37 -19.54 -4.31
N GLY A 192 -21.32 -20.45 -4.54
CA GLY A 192 -22.05 -21.10 -3.46
C GLY A 192 -21.15 -21.80 -2.46
N GLY A 193 -21.42 -21.59 -1.19
CA GLY A 193 -20.67 -22.18 -0.08
C GLY A 193 -19.38 -21.47 0.31
N LEU A 194 -18.96 -20.41 -0.40
CA LEU A 194 -17.79 -19.62 0.01
C LEU A 194 -18.09 -18.79 1.26
N ILE A 195 -19.29 -18.26 1.35
CA ILE A 195 -19.76 -17.48 2.49
C ILE A 195 -20.83 -18.27 3.22
N PRO A 196 -20.71 -18.49 4.54
CA PRO A 196 -21.73 -19.21 5.30
C PRO A 196 -23.13 -18.62 5.10
N GLY A 197 -24.10 -19.46 4.70
CA GLY A 197 -25.49 -19.05 4.48
C GLY A 197 -25.80 -18.42 3.11
N ILE A 198 -24.82 -18.53 2.17
CA ILE A 198 -24.97 -18.09 0.78
C ILE A 198 -24.54 -19.18 -0.18
#